data_646df5528465b109d4fca8f50104fbe6
#
_entry.id   646df5528465b109d4fca8f50104fbe6
#
_cell.length_a   1.000
_cell.length_b   1.000
_cell.length_c   1.000
_cell.angle_alpha   90.00
_cell.angle_beta   90.00
_cell.angle_gamma   90.00
#
_symmetry.space_group_name_H-M   'P 1'
#
loop_
_entity.id
_entity.type
_entity.pdbx_description
1 polymer ?
#
loop_
_entity_poly.entity_id
_entity_poly.type
_entity_poly.pdbx_seq_one_letter_code
_entity_poly.pdbx_strand_id
1 'polypeptide(L)'
;MTIFAKMLQELTAQAIPYVLLRDHPDAPGIHDLDLLIDEAQTPEFLALCRQYEFRLIRNGSLNPGKLLLLRWRAEENPLLLDVHQRLVVRGVEYLDAKQVLSRRQAKDGYFFPGREDLLLTLLFHNLLGKGEIQVKHRQQLSHLLTQSLDEAYLTKHATDFGLQEIVSRVRNDFDLLQRDTKLARGLSKLSYRQLYRRQPANLWRRWKLTAKMALQKWLGARRGVLIVLLGPDGCGKSTLLRTLRERLRAAALTTDTVYLGPWGQSLLPLQKLLSFLHMTPYRAEDKAYYSGNAGQRLTPRGLNLWRQNLKAWLYYLTVAVELWFRYFKLVLPKLRQGRIVLADRYIYDLLVGYKSRPMDYHWNIRHWLCRIYPRPHLTLLLDAPPEVIHRRKPQLSVAQLAAVRQAYANFREPYALKILDTSVSVEKTVVDFEQNYLEQILTQIEKYAQRQN
;
A
#
# COMPACT_ATOMS: atom_id res chain seq x y z
N MET A 1 -20.30 23.90 -1.62
CA MET A 1 -20.73 22.57 -1.15
C MET A 1 -19.72 21.54 -1.62
N THR A 2 -19.16 20.80 -0.69
CA THR A 2 -18.15 19.76 -0.97
C THR A 2 -18.75 18.57 -1.73
N ILE A 3 -17.89 17.71 -2.32
CA ILE A 3 -18.35 16.46 -2.94
C ILE A 3 -19.01 15.54 -1.91
N PHE A 4 -18.47 15.49 -0.69
CA PHE A 4 -19.08 14.74 0.41
C PHE A 4 -20.49 15.23 0.73
N ALA A 5 -20.67 16.55 0.83
CA ALA A 5 -21.97 17.14 1.11
C ALA A 5 -23.03 16.81 0.04
N LYS A 6 -22.65 16.90 -1.25
CA LYS A 6 -23.55 16.52 -2.36
C LYS A 6 -23.95 15.04 -2.30
N MET A 7 -22.97 14.16 -2.08
CA MET A 7 -23.22 12.73 -1.96
C MET A 7 -24.13 12.39 -0.76
N LEU A 8 -23.94 13.04 0.39
CA LEU A 8 -24.76 12.82 1.59
C LEU A 8 -26.20 13.30 1.43
N GLN A 9 -26.42 14.40 0.72
CA GLN A 9 -27.76 14.86 0.36
C GLN A 9 -28.47 13.85 -0.55
N GLU A 10 -27.76 13.29 -1.52
CA GLU A 10 -28.29 12.26 -2.39
C GLU A 10 -28.63 10.96 -1.64
N LEU A 11 -27.80 10.55 -0.66
CA LEU A 11 -28.12 9.43 0.24
C LEU A 11 -29.42 9.68 0.99
N THR A 12 -29.64 10.92 1.46
CA THR A 12 -30.87 11.32 2.14
C THR A 12 -32.05 11.25 1.18
N ALA A 13 -31.93 11.77 -0.04
CA ALA A 13 -32.97 11.76 -1.06
C ALA A 13 -33.37 10.33 -1.49
N GLN A 14 -32.42 9.40 -1.53
CA GLN A 14 -32.65 8.00 -1.84
C GLN A 14 -33.06 7.14 -0.62
N ALA A 15 -33.31 7.79 0.54
CA ALA A 15 -33.66 7.13 1.80
C ALA A 15 -32.64 6.06 2.27
N ILE A 16 -31.35 6.21 1.91
CA ILE A 16 -30.25 5.36 2.39
C ILE A 16 -29.81 5.89 3.75
N PRO A 17 -30.06 5.16 4.87
CA PRO A 17 -29.70 5.65 6.19
C PRO A 17 -28.19 5.64 6.39
N TYR A 18 -27.66 6.73 6.89
CA TYR A 18 -26.27 6.89 7.26
C TYR A 18 -26.09 7.66 8.55
N VAL A 19 -24.91 7.55 9.13
CA VAL A 19 -24.45 8.35 10.27
C VAL A 19 -23.00 8.77 10.04
N LEU A 20 -22.70 10.04 10.22
CA LEU A 20 -21.35 10.59 10.27
C LEU A 20 -20.74 10.30 11.64
N LEU A 21 -19.70 9.45 11.68
CA LEU A 21 -19.15 9.01 12.96
C LEU A 21 -18.27 10.07 13.63
N ARG A 22 -17.72 11.04 12.88
CA ARG A 22 -16.76 12.02 13.44
C ARG A 22 -16.87 13.40 12.84
N ASP A 23 -16.48 13.55 11.59
CA ASP A 23 -16.17 14.84 11.00
C ASP A 23 -17.39 15.44 10.27
N HIS A 24 -17.41 16.77 10.18
CA HIS A 24 -18.44 17.48 9.43
C HIS A 24 -18.03 17.53 7.94
N PRO A 25 -18.92 17.19 7.00
CA PRO A 25 -18.58 17.06 5.58
C PRO A 25 -18.20 18.38 4.90
N ASP A 26 -18.59 19.51 5.47
CA ASP A 26 -18.24 20.85 5.00
C ASP A 26 -17.05 21.48 5.76
N ALA A 27 -16.36 20.72 6.63
CA ALA A 27 -15.20 21.22 7.33
C ALA A 27 -14.08 21.58 6.34
N PRO A 28 -13.39 22.73 6.53
CA PRO A 28 -12.30 23.14 5.67
C PRO A 28 -11.19 22.08 5.62
N GLY A 29 -10.79 21.68 4.41
CA GLY A 29 -9.67 20.74 4.21
C GLY A 29 -10.02 19.28 4.55
N ILE A 30 -11.29 18.92 4.65
CA ILE A 30 -11.69 17.53 4.88
C ILE A 30 -11.32 16.66 3.68
N HIS A 31 -10.57 15.58 3.95
CA HIS A 31 -10.15 14.61 2.94
C HIS A 31 -10.54 13.17 3.30
N ASP A 32 -11.01 12.95 4.53
CA ASP A 32 -11.39 11.64 5.06
C ASP A 32 -12.72 11.76 5.80
N LEU A 33 -13.69 10.92 5.46
CA LEU A 33 -15.02 10.93 6.06
C LEU A 33 -15.37 9.53 6.55
N ASP A 34 -15.64 9.43 7.86
CA ASP A 34 -16.07 8.18 8.52
C ASP A 34 -17.59 8.07 8.49
N LEU A 35 -18.12 7.07 7.79
CA LEU A 35 -19.56 6.82 7.65
C LEU A 35 -19.98 5.49 8.25
N LEU A 36 -21.12 5.44 8.91
CA LEU A 36 -21.85 4.20 9.20
C LEU A 36 -23.05 4.10 8.26
N ILE A 37 -23.24 2.95 7.63
CA ILE A 37 -24.39 2.62 6.77
C ILE A 37 -24.98 1.27 7.19
N ASP A 38 -26.23 1.01 6.78
CA ASP A 38 -26.80 -0.35 6.92
C ASP A 38 -26.11 -1.31 5.92
N GLU A 39 -25.65 -2.45 6.41
CA GLU A 39 -25.04 -3.50 5.60
C GLU A 39 -25.95 -3.96 4.46
N ALA A 40 -27.28 -3.98 4.69
CA ALA A 40 -28.27 -4.39 3.69
C ALA A 40 -28.35 -3.44 2.47
N GLN A 41 -27.99 -2.17 2.64
CA GLN A 41 -28.05 -1.15 1.57
C GLN A 41 -26.69 -0.87 0.94
N THR A 42 -25.73 -1.74 1.17
CA THR A 42 -24.39 -1.62 0.59
C THR A 42 -24.38 -1.56 -0.94
N PRO A 43 -25.17 -2.36 -1.69
CA PRO A 43 -25.18 -2.29 -3.15
C PRO A 43 -25.59 -0.92 -3.68
N GLU A 44 -26.68 -0.34 -3.15
CA GLU A 44 -27.22 0.97 -3.52
C GLU A 44 -26.23 2.07 -3.16
N PHE A 45 -25.65 2.01 -1.96
CA PHE A 45 -24.63 2.92 -1.52
C PHE A 45 -23.40 2.90 -2.45
N LEU A 46 -22.88 1.73 -2.82
CA LEU A 46 -21.76 1.61 -3.73
C LEU A 46 -22.10 2.10 -5.15
N ALA A 47 -23.34 1.90 -5.61
CA ALA A 47 -23.80 2.43 -6.89
C ALA A 47 -23.76 3.96 -6.91
N LEU A 48 -24.25 4.59 -5.84
CA LEU A 48 -24.17 6.05 -5.66
C LEU A 48 -22.74 6.55 -5.58
N CYS A 49 -21.88 5.89 -4.78
CA CYS A 49 -20.48 6.27 -4.66
C CYS A 49 -19.75 6.29 -6.02
N ARG A 50 -20.07 5.34 -6.92
CA ARG A 50 -19.52 5.31 -8.28
C ARG A 50 -19.93 6.51 -9.13
N GLN A 51 -21.16 7.03 -8.97
CA GLN A 51 -21.59 8.24 -9.68
C GLN A 51 -20.75 9.47 -9.27
N TYR A 52 -20.26 9.48 -8.02
CA TYR A 52 -19.32 10.48 -7.50
C TYR A 52 -17.85 10.09 -7.68
N GLU A 53 -17.57 9.08 -8.52
CA GLU A 53 -16.21 8.58 -8.86
C GLU A 53 -15.43 7.98 -7.69
N PHE A 54 -16.10 7.61 -6.61
CA PHE A 54 -15.47 6.84 -5.55
C PHE A 54 -15.32 5.37 -5.96
N ARG A 55 -14.12 4.84 -5.80
CA ARG A 55 -13.76 3.45 -6.13
C ARG A 55 -13.52 2.65 -4.87
N LEU A 56 -14.02 1.44 -4.84
CA LEU A 56 -13.75 0.52 -3.74
C LEU A 56 -12.29 0.04 -3.80
N ILE A 57 -11.47 0.47 -2.83
CA ILE A 57 -10.07 0.06 -2.74
C ILE A 57 -9.81 -1.01 -1.68
N ARG A 58 -10.73 -1.18 -0.73
CA ARG A 58 -10.68 -2.25 0.27
C ARG A 58 -12.08 -2.68 0.68
N ASN A 59 -12.33 -3.96 0.60
CA ASN A 59 -13.59 -4.55 1.06
C ASN A 59 -13.46 -5.19 2.46
N GLY A 60 -14.59 -5.70 3.00
CA GLY A 60 -14.66 -6.32 4.31
C GLY A 60 -13.94 -7.65 4.48
N SER A 61 -13.33 -8.24 3.45
CA SER A 61 -12.79 -9.60 3.51
C SER A 61 -11.66 -9.80 4.52
N LEU A 62 -10.82 -8.79 4.71
CA LEU A 62 -9.74 -8.75 5.70
C LEU A 62 -9.97 -7.71 6.80
N ASN A 63 -11.05 -6.95 6.71
CA ASN A 63 -11.48 -5.99 7.71
C ASN A 63 -13.01 -6.03 7.83
N PRO A 64 -13.57 -7.08 8.47
CA PRO A 64 -15.00 -7.32 8.51
C PRO A 64 -15.80 -6.11 8.95
N GLY A 65 -16.88 -5.80 8.22
CA GLY A 65 -17.75 -4.66 8.51
C GLY A 65 -17.19 -3.29 8.14
N LYS A 66 -16.12 -3.25 7.32
CA LYS A 66 -15.54 -1.99 6.82
C LYS A 66 -15.27 -2.03 5.33
N LEU A 67 -15.56 -0.92 4.65
CA LEU A 67 -15.17 -0.67 3.26
C LEU A 67 -14.34 0.61 3.24
N LEU A 68 -13.38 0.68 2.32
CA LEU A 68 -12.63 1.90 2.08
C LEU A 68 -12.79 2.28 0.60
N LEU A 69 -13.31 3.46 0.36
CA LEU A 69 -13.46 4.01 -0.98
C LEU A 69 -12.55 5.22 -1.15
N LEU A 70 -12.08 5.40 -2.35
CA LEU A 70 -11.15 6.47 -2.74
C LEU A 70 -11.65 7.14 -4.00
N ARG A 71 -11.71 8.47 -3.97
CA ARG A 71 -11.78 9.31 -5.15
C ARG A 71 -10.46 10.08 -5.27
N TRP A 72 -9.77 9.88 -6.38
CA TRP A 72 -8.51 10.56 -6.63
C TRP A 72 -8.37 10.88 -8.11
N ARG A 73 -8.26 12.14 -8.44
CA ARG A 73 -7.91 12.66 -9.76
C ARG A 73 -6.51 13.23 -9.75
N ALA A 74 -5.87 13.28 -10.91
CA ALA A 74 -4.58 13.95 -11.06
C ALA A 74 -4.66 15.40 -10.58
N GLU A 75 -3.61 15.87 -9.92
CA GLU A 75 -3.49 17.21 -9.36
C GLU A 75 -4.42 17.52 -8.18
N GLU A 76 -5.41 16.68 -7.88
CA GLU A 76 -6.29 16.82 -6.71
C GLU A 76 -5.71 16.09 -5.49
N ASN A 77 -6.17 16.50 -4.31
CA ASN A 77 -5.95 15.70 -3.11
C ASN A 77 -6.94 14.51 -3.09
N PRO A 78 -6.47 13.32 -2.69
CA PRO A 78 -7.35 12.16 -2.59
C PRO A 78 -8.43 12.38 -1.54
N LEU A 79 -9.66 11.96 -1.83
CA LEU A 79 -10.80 11.95 -0.90
C LEU A 79 -11.10 10.51 -0.51
N LEU A 80 -11.23 10.26 0.79
CA LEU A 80 -11.44 8.95 1.39
C LEU A 80 -12.81 8.84 2.04
N LEU A 81 -13.45 7.68 1.88
CA LEU A 81 -14.63 7.28 2.65
C LEU A 81 -14.28 6.00 3.43
N ASP A 82 -14.13 6.09 4.75
CA ASP A 82 -14.04 4.92 5.64
C ASP A 82 -15.47 4.55 6.06
N VAL A 83 -16.02 3.54 5.39
CA VAL A 83 -17.40 3.13 5.53
C VAL A 83 -17.50 1.95 6.48
N HIS A 84 -18.23 2.14 7.57
CA HIS A 84 -18.54 1.10 8.53
C HIS A 84 -19.92 0.53 8.21
N GLN A 85 -20.00 -0.78 8.05
CA GLN A 85 -21.26 -1.54 7.97
C GLN A 85 -21.61 -2.14 9.33
N ARG A 86 -20.57 -2.31 10.17
CA ARG A 86 -20.65 -2.82 11.53
C ARG A 86 -19.63 -2.11 12.41
N LEU A 87 -19.94 -1.91 13.67
CA LEU A 87 -19.02 -1.29 14.62
C LEU A 87 -18.14 -2.37 15.27
N VAL A 88 -17.09 -2.74 14.56
CA VAL A 88 -16.17 -3.82 14.91
C VAL A 88 -14.72 -3.34 14.94
N VAL A 89 -13.93 -3.91 15.84
CA VAL A 89 -12.47 -3.73 15.87
C VAL A 89 -11.81 -5.11 15.88
N ARG A 90 -10.97 -5.37 14.89
CA ARG A 90 -10.27 -6.66 14.74
C ARG A 90 -11.21 -7.88 14.81
N GLY A 91 -12.39 -7.76 14.22
CA GLY A 91 -13.41 -8.82 14.22
C GLY A 91 -14.27 -8.92 15.50
N VAL A 92 -14.06 -8.04 16.47
CA VAL A 92 -14.83 -7.99 17.72
C VAL A 92 -15.84 -6.85 17.63
N GLU A 93 -17.12 -7.18 17.70
CA GLU A 93 -18.21 -6.22 17.71
C GLU A 93 -18.40 -5.63 19.11
N TYR A 94 -18.56 -4.33 19.19
CA TYR A 94 -18.64 -3.61 20.47
C TYR A 94 -19.87 -2.69 20.58
N LEU A 95 -20.61 -2.51 19.47
CA LEU A 95 -21.81 -1.68 19.41
C LEU A 95 -22.67 -2.14 18.24
N ASP A 96 -24.00 -2.14 18.42
CA ASP A 96 -24.94 -2.51 17.37
C ASP A 96 -25.11 -1.36 16.37
N ALA A 97 -24.69 -1.57 15.12
CA ALA A 97 -24.79 -0.59 14.06
C ALA A 97 -26.23 -0.17 13.75
N LYS A 98 -27.20 -1.10 13.77
CA LYS A 98 -28.61 -0.80 13.50
C LYS A 98 -29.20 0.09 14.58
N GLN A 99 -28.81 -0.14 15.83
CA GLN A 99 -29.25 0.69 16.94
C GLN A 99 -28.73 2.13 16.81
N VAL A 100 -27.46 2.30 16.45
CA VAL A 100 -26.87 3.64 16.19
C VAL A 100 -27.59 4.34 15.03
N LEU A 101 -27.85 3.64 13.92
CA LEU A 101 -28.57 4.18 12.76
C LEU A 101 -30.01 4.59 13.12
N SER A 102 -30.71 3.86 13.98
CA SER A 102 -32.07 4.17 14.40
C SER A 102 -32.14 5.38 15.35
N ARG A 103 -31.06 5.65 16.12
CA ARG A 103 -30.97 6.75 17.09
C ARG A 103 -30.28 7.99 16.53
N ARG A 104 -30.01 8.01 15.21
CA ARG A 104 -29.32 9.13 14.55
C ARG A 104 -30.08 10.45 14.75
N GLN A 105 -29.35 11.51 14.92
CA GLN A 105 -29.87 12.87 15.13
C GLN A 105 -29.52 13.72 13.91
N ALA A 106 -30.51 14.43 13.40
CA ALA A 106 -30.30 15.42 12.34
C ALA A 106 -29.67 16.68 12.91
N LYS A 107 -28.59 17.14 12.30
CA LYS A 107 -27.92 18.39 12.63
C LYS A 107 -27.31 18.98 11.36
N ASP A 108 -27.53 20.27 11.10
CA ASP A 108 -26.98 21.02 9.96
C ASP A 108 -27.21 20.33 8.60
N GLY A 109 -28.34 19.61 8.44
CA GLY A 109 -28.71 18.90 7.23
C GLY A 109 -28.05 17.50 7.07
N TYR A 110 -27.33 17.02 8.07
CA TYR A 110 -26.67 15.72 8.11
C TYR A 110 -27.11 14.90 9.32
N PHE A 111 -26.77 13.59 9.30
CA PHE A 111 -27.10 12.68 10.40
C PHE A 111 -25.86 12.30 11.20
N PHE A 112 -25.93 12.49 12.53
CA PHE A 112 -24.87 12.16 13.48
C PHE A 112 -25.38 11.12 14.50
N PRO A 113 -24.49 10.39 15.19
CA PRO A 113 -24.89 9.46 16.25
C PRO A 113 -25.45 10.24 17.46
N GLY A 114 -26.33 9.60 18.22
CA GLY A 114 -26.70 10.10 19.53
C GLY A 114 -25.46 10.29 20.42
N ARG A 115 -25.57 11.10 21.48
CA ARG A 115 -24.41 11.41 22.38
C ARG A 115 -23.80 10.17 22.98
N GLU A 116 -24.64 9.24 23.45
CA GLU A 116 -24.22 7.98 24.05
C GLU A 116 -23.51 7.09 23.02
N ASP A 117 -24.06 7.01 21.79
CA ASP A 117 -23.50 6.22 20.71
C ASP A 117 -22.14 6.78 20.26
N LEU A 118 -22.02 8.12 20.21
CA LEU A 118 -20.75 8.81 19.91
C LEU A 118 -19.71 8.53 21.01
N LEU A 119 -20.11 8.64 22.28
CA LEU A 119 -19.24 8.32 23.42
C LEU A 119 -18.71 6.88 23.32
N LEU A 120 -19.62 5.90 23.15
CA LEU A 120 -19.27 4.49 23.06
C LEU A 120 -18.38 4.18 21.84
N THR A 121 -18.72 4.77 20.69
CA THR A 121 -17.94 4.60 19.45
C THR A 121 -16.50 5.12 19.61
N LEU A 122 -16.34 6.35 20.12
CA LEU A 122 -15.02 6.95 20.32
C LEU A 122 -14.23 6.18 21.40
N LEU A 123 -14.88 5.84 22.51
CA LEU A 123 -14.24 5.12 23.60
C LEU A 123 -13.70 3.76 23.15
N PHE A 124 -14.56 2.92 22.57
CA PHE A 124 -14.16 1.57 22.19
C PHE A 124 -13.27 1.54 20.95
N HIS A 125 -13.41 2.50 20.03
CA HIS A 125 -12.42 2.68 18.96
C HIS A 125 -11.01 2.93 19.53
N ASN A 126 -10.87 3.77 20.55
CA ASN A 126 -9.60 4.05 21.20
C ASN A 126 -9.10 2.83 22.01
N LEU A 127 -9.90 2.29 22.91
CA LEU A 127 -9.49 1.18 23.78
C LEU A 127 -9.19 -0.10 22.97
N LEU A 128 -10.12 -0.55 22.13
CA LEU A 128 -9.96 -1.80 21.36
C LEU A 128 -9.03 -1.65 20.16
N GLY A 129 -9.05 -0.49 19.49
CA GLY A 129 -8.26 -0.24 18.30
C GLY A 129 -6.80 0.10 18.58
N LYS A 130 -6.58 1.01 19.53
CA LYS A 130 -5.26 1.60 19.82
C LYS A 130 -4.68 1.18 21.17
N GLY A 131 -5.51 0.78 22.13
CA GLY A 131 -5.11 0.46 23.50
C GLY A 131 -4.74 1.69 24.34
N GLU A 132 -5.15 2.89 23.87
CA GLU A 132 -4.93 4.17 24.53
C GLU A 132 -5.95 5.21 24.05
N ILE A 133 -6.17 6.28 24.82
CA ILE A 133 -6.99 7.41 24.40
C ILE A 133 -6.13 8.38 23.59
N GLN A 134 -6.40 8.45 22.29
CA GLN A 134 -5.66 9.31 21.37
C GLN A 134 -5.87 10.79 21.67
N VAL A 135 -4.82 11.59 21.58
CA VAL A 135 -4.83 13.03 21.89
C VAL A 135 -5.97 13.76 21.19
N LYS A 136 -6.19 13.49 19.90
CA LYS A 136 -7.27 14.12 19.10
C LYS A 136 -8.70 13.85 19.61
N HIS A 137 -8.92 12.79 20.38
CA HIS A 137 -10.25 12.45 20.89
C HIS A 137 -10.45 12.82 22.37
N ARG A 138 -9.41 13.25 23.08
CA ARG A 138 -9.46 13.53 24.53
C ARG A 138 -10.49 14.61 24.85
N GLN A 139 -10.39 15.74 24.17
CA GLN A 139 -11.29 16.88 24.43
C GLN A 139 -12.76 16.52 24.15
N GLN A 140 -13.04 15.83 23.04
CA GLN A 140 -14.39 15.42 22.69
C GLN A 140 -14.96 14.41 23.68
N LEU A 141 -14.18 13.42 24.09
CA LEU A 141 -14.59 12.42 25.10
C LEU A 141 -14.82 13.08 26.45
N SER A 142 -13.92 13.97 26.91
CA SER A 142 -14.10 14.73 28.14
C SER A 142 -15.40 15.54 28.11
N HIS A 143 -15.66 16.26 27.04
CA HIS A 143 -16.90 17.03 26.86
C HIS A 143 -18.15 16.15 26.87
N LEU A 144 -18.13 15.01 26.19
CA LEU A 144 -19.27 14.07 26.21
C LEU A 144 -19.56 13.52 27.61
N LEU A 145 -18.52 13.25 28.42
CA LEU A 145 -18.67 12.74 29.77
C LEU A 145 -19.22 13.77 30.77
N THR A 146 -19.11 15.07 30.46
CA THR A 146 -19.69 16.15 31.31
C THR A 146 -21.15 16.47 30.93
N GLN A 147 -21.68 15.95 29.82
CA GLN A 147 -23.07 16.16 29.39
C GLN A 147 -24.04 15.23 30.13
N SER A 148 -25.32 15.62 30.14
CA SER A 148 -26.41 14.72 30.52
C SER A 148 -26.55 13.62 29.49
N LEU A 149 -26.39 12.36 29.92
CA LEU A 149 -26.46 11.16 29.10
C LEU A 149 -27.66 10.31 29.55
N ASP A 150 -28.21 9.54 28.63
CA ASP A 150 -29.24 8.54 28.94
C ASP A 150 -28.60 7.34 29.65
N GLU A 151 -28.66 7.34 30.96
CA GLU A 151 -28.07 6.31 31.83
C GLU A 151 -28.71 4.93 31.63
N ALA A 152 -30.03 4.91 31.33
CA ALA A 152 -30.72 3.65 31.07
C ALA A 152 -30.19 2.99 29.80
N TYR A 153 -30.00 3.79 28.75
CA TYR A 153 -29.38 3.32 27.51
C TYR A 153 -27.96 2.84 27.69
N LEU A 154 -27.09 3.63 28.34
CA LEU A 154 -25.70 3.26 28.60
C LEU A 154 -25.60 1.98 29.43
N THR A 155 -26.43 1.85 30.48
CA THR A 155 -26.46 0.66 31.34
C THR A 155 -26.91 -0.57 30.55
N LYS A 156 -27.98 -0.44 29.76
CA LYS A 156 -28.47 -1.53 28.92
C LYS A 156 -27.39 -1.98 27.94
N HIS A 157 -26.80 -1.05 27.19
CA HIS A 157 -25.75 -1.36 26.25
C HIS A 157 -24.52 -1.99 26.92
N ALA A 158 -24.05 -1.40 28.02
CA ALA A 158 -22.95 -1.96 28.79
C ALA A 158 -23.26 -3.38 29.29
N THR A 159 -24.51 -3.67 29.66
CA THR A 159 -24.96 -5.02 30.07
C THR A 159 -24.98 -5.99 28.91
N ASP A 160 -25.54 -5.59 27.76
CA ASP A 160 -25.64 -6.42 26.55
C ASP A 160 -24.27 -6.89 26.05
N PHE A 161 -23.27 -6.04 26.13
CA PHE A 161 -21.88 -6.32 25.72
C PHE A 161 -20.96 -6.73 26.88
N GLY A 162 -21.44 -6.73 28.13
CA GLY A 162 -20.63 -7.07 29.31
C GLY A 162 -19.56 -6.05 29.65
N LEU A 163 -19.82 -4.77 29.37
CA LEU A 163 -18.85 -3.68 29.47
C LEU A 163 -19.11 -2.71 30.63
N GLN A 164 -19.99 -3.07 31.60
CA GLN A 164 -20.40 -2.20 32.73
C GLN A 164 -19.20 -1.69 33.50
N GLU A 165 -18.28 -2.59 33.89
CA GLU A 165 -17.07 -2.25 34.66
C GLU A 165 -16.19 -1.25 33.86
N ILE A 166 -16.10 -1.42 32.52
CA ILE A 166 -15.28 -0.55 31.69
C ILE A 166 -15.87 0.85 31.63
N VAL A 167 -17.17 0.95 31.37
CA VAL A 167 -17.87 2.24 31.27
C VAL A 167 -17.80 2.98 32.60
N SER A 168 -18.04 2.28 33.74
CA SER A 168 -17.93 2.85 35.06
C SER A 168 -16.51 3.36 35.39
N ARG A 169 -15.48 2.57 35.11
CA ARG A 169 -14.07 2.99 35.32
C ARG A 169 -13.67 4.16 34.44
N VAL A 170 -14.12 4.18 33.19
CA VAL A 170 -13.84 5.32 32.31
C VAL A 170 -14.48 6.60 32.84
N ARG A 171 -15.70 6.53 33.35
CA ARG A 171 -16.36 7.71 33.91
C ARG A 171 -15.70 8.24 35.17
N ASN A 172 -15.23 7.36 36.02
CA ASN A 172 -14.60 7.73 37.28
C ASN A 172 -13.14 8.19 37.14
N ASP A 173 -12.38 7.56 36.22
CA ASP A 173 -10.93 7.70 36.14
C ASP A 173 -10.48 8.28 34.76
N PHE A 174 -11.33 9.00 34.05
CA PHE A 174 -11.03 9.42 32.67
C PHE A 174 -9.75 10.26 32.55
N ASP A 175 -9.51 11.16 33.50
CA ASP A 175 -8.31 12.00 33.51
C ASP A 175 -7.01 11.17 33.70
N LEU A 176 -7.08 10.13 34.52
CA LEU A 176 -5.96 9.18 34.68
C LEU A 176 -5.75 8.37 33.40
N LEU A 177 -6.84 7.94 32.74
CA LEU A 177 -6.77 7.17 31.49
C LEU A 177 -6.17 7.95 30.32
N GLN A 178 -6.34 9.26 30.30
CA GLN A 178 -5.72 10.12 29.30
C GLN A 178 -4.21 10.21 29.44
N ARG A 179 -3.68 10.06 30.68
CA ARG A 179 -2.27 10.26 31.02
C ARG A 179 -1.52 8.93 31.15
N ASP A 180 -2.17 7.90 31.67
CA ASP A 180 -1.56 6.60 31.91
C ASP A 180 -1.91 5.58 30.81
N THR A 181 -0.98 5.38 29.88
CA THR A 181 -1.12 4.40 28.79
C THR A 181 -1.14 2.96 29.30
N LYS A 182 -0.56 2.66 30.48
CA LYS A 182 -0.59 1.29 31.07
C LYS A 182 -1.98 0.97 31.56
N LEU A 183 -2.64 1.94 32.23
CA LEU A 183 -4.02 1.81 32.68
C LEU A 183 -4.97 1.64 31.49
N ALA A 184 -4.83 2.45 30.45
CA ALA A 184 -5.63 2.33 29.23
C ALA A 184 -5.44 0.96 28.54
N ARG A 185 -4.22 0.44 28.46
CA ARG A 185 -3.94 -0.92 27.96
C ARG A 185 -4.52 -2.02 28.86
N GLY A 186 -4.52 -1.82 30.15
CA GLY A 186 -5.18 -2.71 31.12
C GLY A 186 -6.68 -2.81 30.83
N LEU A 187 -7.37 -1.66 30.68
CA LEU A 187 -8.78 -1.60 30.32
C LEU A 187 -9.06 -2.17 28.92
N SER A 188 -8.18 -1.96 27.97
CA SER A 188 -8.28 -2.59 26.63
C SER A 188 -8.31 -4.12 26.75
N LYS A 189 -7.38 -4.71 27.51
CA LYS A 189 -7.34 -6.17 27.73
C LYS A 189 -8.60 -6.66 28.46
N LEU A 190 -9.06 -5.93 29.45
CA LEU A 190 -10.27 -6.25 30.19
C LEU A 190 -11.50 -6.18 29.27
N SER A 191 -11.63 -5.14 28.43
CA SER A 191 -12.69 -5.01 27.44
C SER A 191 -12.75 -6.22 26.50
N TYR A 192 -11.61 -6.64 25.94
CA TYR A 192 -11.56 -7.84 25.09
C TYR A 192 -11.98 -9.10 25.87
N ARG A 193 -11.51 -9.26 27.12
CA ARG A 193 -11.87 -10.42 27.94
C ARG A 193 -13.38 -10.48 28.22
N GLN A 194 -14.00 -9.34 28.54
CA GLN A 194 -15.43 -9.25 28.79
C GLN A 194 -16.26 -9.50 27.52
N LEU A 195 -15.88 -8.89 26.39
CA LEU A 195 -16.52 -9.13 25.09
C LEU A 195 -16.43 -10.60 24.64
N TYR A 196 -15.32 -11.28 24.93
CA TYR A 196 -15.21 -12.71 24.61
C TYR A 196 -16.04 -13.61 25.55
N ARG A 197 -16.13 -13.22 26.84
CA ARG A 197 -16.99 -13.95 27.80
C ARG A 197 -18.46 -13.83 27.45
N ARG A 198 -18.89 -12.62 27.08
CA ARG A 198 -20.30 -12.35 26.75
C ARG A 198 -20.70 -12.90 25.37
N GLN A 199 -19.78 -12.82 24.42
CA GLN A 199 -19.98 -13.28 23.05
C GLN A 199 -18.80 -14.16 22.59
N PRO A 200 -18.80 -15.46 22.93
CA PRO A 200 -17.70 -16.38 22.57
C PRO A 200 -17.42 -16.45 21.07
N ALA A 201 -18.43 -16.19 20.24
CA ALA A 201 -18.28 -16.07 18.79
C ALA A 201 -17.26 -15.00 18.36
N ASN A 202 -17.03 -13.95 19.14
CA ASN A 202 -16.04 -12.93 18.87
C ASN A 202 -14.60 -13.51 18.90
N LEU A 203 -14.31 -14.44 19.83
CA LEU A 203 -13.01 -15.11 19.87
C LEU A 203 -12.77 -15.94 18.62
N TRP A 204 -13.77 -16.70 18.20
CA TRP A 204 -13.73 -17.50 16.96
C TRP A 204 -13.58 -16.62 15.73
N ARG A 205 -14.36 -15.53 15.61
CA ARG A 205 -14.26 -14.56 14.52
C ARG A 205 -12.87 -13.96 14.43
N ARG A 206 -12.28 -13.56 15.56
CA ARG A 206 -10.91 -13.01 15.60
C ARG A 206 -9.86 -14.06 15.20
N TRP A 207 -9.97 -15.28 15.72
CA TRP A 207 -9.05 -16.36 15.33
C TRP A 207 -9.14 -16.66 13.84
N LYS A 208 -10.37 -16.82 13.31
CA LYS A 208 -10.62 -17.03 11.89
C LYS A 208 -10.06 -15.91 11.01
N LEU A 209 -10.22 -14.65 11.44
CA LEU A 209 -9.66 -13.50 10.74
C LEU A 209 -8.12 -13.54 10.73
N THR A 210 -7.49 -13.81 11.87
CA THR A 210 -6.03 -13.90 12.00
C THR A 210 -5.47 -15.02 11.13
N ALA A 211 -6.09 -16.20 11.17
CA ALA A 211 -5.73 -17.33 10.32
C ALA A 211 -5.91 -17.01 8.83
N LYS A 212 -7.05 -16.38 8.45
CA LYS A 212 -7.30 -15.92 7.07
C LYS A 212 -6.23 -14.93 6.60
N MET A 213 -5.84 -13.97 7.45
CA MET A 213 -4.79 -12.99 7.11
C MET A 213 -3.43 -13.66 6.94
N ALA A 214 -3.07 -14.61 7.80
CA ALA A 214 -1.83 -15.38 7.69
C ALA A 214 -1.83 -16.24 6.42
N LEU A 215 -2.91 -16.98 6.17
CA LEU A 215 -3.06 -17.81 4.98
C LEU A 215 -3.02 -16.96 3.70
N GLN A 216 -3.70 -15.81 3.69
CA GLN A 216 -3.69 -14.88 2.58
C GLN A 216 -2.28 -14.37 2.25
N LYS A 217 -1.47 -14.11 3.26
CA LYS A 217 -0.08 -13.65 3.10
C LYS A 217 0.77 -14.70 2.38
N TRP A 218 0.60 -15.97 2.68
CA TRP A 218 1.48 -17.05 2.19
C TRP A 218 0.90 -17.81 0.98
N LEU A 219 -0.40 -18.03 0.92
CA LEU A 219 -1.06 -18.86 -0.09
C LEU A 219 -2.11 -18.12 -0.92
N GLY A 220 -2.53 -16.92 -0.49
CA GLY A 220 -3.59 -16.19 -1.17
C GLY A 220 -3.22 -15.68 -2.56
N ALA A 221 -4.22 -15.38 -3.36
CA ALA A 221 -4.06 -14.74 -4.66
C ALA A 221 -3.40 -13.36 -4.53
N ARG A 222 -2.71 -12.91 -5.58
CA ARG A 222 -2.16 -11.55 -5.66
C ARG A 222 -3.31 -10.55 -5.74
N ARG A 223 -3.25 -9.53 -4.90
CA ARG A 223 -4.29 -8.47 -4.79
C ARG A 223 -3.67 -7.06 -4.85
N GLY A 224 -2.34 -6.98 -4.81
CA GLY A 224 -1.59 -5.74 -4.87
C GLY A 224 -1.04 -5.47 -6.26
N VAL A 225 -0.47 -4.29 -6.42
CA VAL A 225 0.09 -3.79 -7.68
C VAL A 225 1.60 -3.69 -7.57
N LEU A 226 2.32 -4.22 -8.56
CA LEU A 226 3.78 -4.07 -8.68
C LEU A 226 4.07 -3.01 -9.73
N ILE A 227 4.72 -1.93 -9.30
CA ILE A 227 5.19 -0.83 -10.15
C ILE A 227 6.71 -0.84 -10.10
N VAL A 228 7.33 -0.86 -11.26
CA VAL A 228 8.79 -0.92 -11.42
C VAL A 228 9.31 0.37 -12.02
N LEU A 229 10.38 0.91 -11.43
CA LEU A 229 11.09 2.07 -11.95
C LEU A 229 12.45 1.64 -12.47
N LEU A 230 12.68 1.87 -13.77
CA LEU A 230 13.94 1.62 -14.48
C LEU A 230 14.61 2.94 -14.88
N GLY A 231 15.85 2.84 -15.26
CA GLY A 231 16.63 3.97 -15.79
C GLY A 231 18.04 4.04 -15.22
N PRO A 232 18.93 4.82 -15.83
CA PRO A 232 20.31 4.99 -15.37
C PRO A 232 20.40 5.64 -13.99
N ASP A 233 21.56 5.56 -13.35
CA ASP A 233 21.80 6.28 -12.11
C ASP A 233 21.84 7.79 -12.39
N GLY A 234 21.17 8.57 -11.53
CA GLY A 234 21.01 10.02 -11.73
C GLY A 234 19.71 10.44 -12.45
N CYS A 235 18.90 9.51 -12.99
CA CYS A 235 17.62 9.83 -13.62
C CYS A 235 16.47 10.14 -12.64
N GLY A 236 16.69 10.18 -11.32
CA GLY A 236 15.67 10.60 -10.34
C GLY A 236 14.85 9.49 -9.68
N LYS A 237 15.18 8.18 -9.88
CA LYS A 237 14.44 7.03 -9.33
C LYS A 237 14.11 7.14 -7.84
N SER A 238 15.13 7.34 -7.01
CA SER A 238 14.97 7.37 -5.55
C SER A 238 14.11 8.54 -5.07
N THR A 239 14.19 9.68 -5.75
CA THR A 239 13.36 10.85 -5.46
C THR A 239 11.92 10.57 -5.81
N LEU A 240 11.65 10.08 -7.02
CA LEU A 240 10.30 9.75 -7.47
C LEU A 240 9.68 8.64 -6.60
N LEU A 241 10.43 7.59 -6.25
CA LEU A 241 9.96 6.53 -5.35
C LEU A 241 9.49 7.08 -4.00
N ARG A 242 10.24 8.01 -3.41
CA ARG A 242 9.88 8.65 -2.15
C ARG A 242 8.60 9.45 -2.29
N THR A 243 8.51 10.32 -3.29
CA THR A 243 7.35 11.19 -3.51
C THR A 243 6.10 10.38 -3.85
N LEU A 244 6.19 9.40 -4.75
CA LEU A 244 5.06 8.50 -5.04
C LEU A 244 4.59 7.71 -3.82
N ARG A 245 5.52 7.24 -2.99
CA ARG A 245 5.18 6.56 -1.73
C ARG A 245 4.41 7.46 -0.78
N GLU A 246 4.78 8.72 -0.66
CA GLU A 246 4.10 9.71 0.17
C GLU A 246 2.70 10.01 -0.38
N ARG A 247 2.57 10.28 -1.68
CA ARG A 247 1.28 10.53 -2.35
C ARG A 247 0.32 9.34 -2.23
N LEU A 248 0.78 8.13 -2.51
CA LEU A 248 -0.02 6.91 -2.40
C LEU A 248 -0.46 6.64 -0.94
N ARG A 249 0.39 6.96 0.03
CA ARG A 249 0.05 6.83 1.45
C ARG A 249 -0.97 7.87 1.90
N ALA A 250 -0.90 9.10 1.40
CA ALA A 250 -1.91 10.11 1.64
C ALA A 250 -3.29 9.66 1.13
N ALA A 251 -3.33 8.85 0.05
CA ALA A 251 -4.52 8.19 -0.45
C ALA A 251 -4.89 6.88 0.30
N ALA A 252 -4.38 6.67 1.53
CA ALA A 252 -4.56 5.45 2.34
C ALA A 252 -4.17 4.13 1.64
N LEU A 253 -3.41 4.20 0.55
CA LEU A 253 -2.89 3.04 -0.16
C LEU A 253 -1.61 2.54 0.50
N THR A 254 -1.65 1.31 1.02
CA THR A 254 -0.50 0.70 1.69
C THR A 254 0.61 0.43 0.68
N THR A 255 1.74 1.11 0.84
CA THR A 255 2.85 1.10 -0.12
C THR A 255 4.15 0.65 0.51
N ASP A 256 4.88 -0.22 -0.18
CA ASP A 256 6.21 -0.69 0.18
C ASP A 256 7.20 -0.41 -0.95
N THR A 257 8.46 -0.15 -0.59
CA THR A 257 9.57 -0.04 -1.54
C THR A 257 10.48 -1.25 -1.43
N VAL A 258 10.97 -1.75 -2.56
CA VAL A 258 11.91 -2.87 -2.62
C VAL A 258 12.94 -2.62 -3.72
N TYR A 259 14.16 -3.11 -3.53
CA TYR A 259 15.17 -3.14 -4.58
C TYR A 259 15.17 -4.52 -5.26
N LEU A 260 14.95 -4.54 -6.57
CA LEU A 260 14.89 -5.77 -7.38
C LEU A 260 15.92 -5.79 -8.53
N GLY A 261 16.89 -4.90 -8.47
CA GLY A 261 17.97 -4.90 -9.48
C GLY A 261 18.92 -6.09 -9.31
N PRO A 262 19.55 -6.52 -10.42
CA PRO A 262 20.50 -7.64 -10.41
C PRO A 262 21.80 -7.33 -9.67
N TRP A 263 22.09 -6.07 -9.38
CA TRP A 263 23.37 -5.59 -8.87
C TRP A 263 23.39 -5.23 -7.38
N GLY A 264 22.31 -5.46 -6.64
CA GLY A 264 22.19 -5.14 -5.22
C GLY A 264 22.88 -6.15 -4.30
N GLN A 265 22.80 -5.89 -2.98
CA GLN A 265 23.28 -6.86 -1.99
C GLN A 265 22.53 -8.18 -2.12
N SER A 266 23.27 -9.28 -2.26
CA SER A 266 22.70 -10.62 -2.29
C SER A 266 22.12 -11.01 -0.95
N LEU A 267 20.92 -11.57 -0.94
CA LEU A 267 20.33 -12.23 0.22
C LEU A 267 20.81 -13.67 0.38
N LEU A 268 21.19 -14.29 -0.75
CA LEU A 268 21.76 -15.63 -0.78
C LEU A 268 23.29 -15.56 -0.97
N PRO A 269 24.08 -16.46 -0.37
CA PRO A 269 25.53 -16.44 -0.50
C PRO A 269 26.05 -16.96 -1.85
N LEU A 270 25.18 -17.13 -2.86
CA LEU A 270 25.51 -17.77 -4.14
C LEU A 270 26.62 -17.06 -4.91
N GLN A 271 26.60 -15.71 -4.94
CA GLN A 271 27.67 -14.96 -5.62
C GLN A 271 29.01 -15.08 -4.89
N LYS A 272 29.01 -15.17 -3.55
CA LYS A 272 30.22 -15.41 -2.76
C LYS A 272 30.76 -16.82 -3.05
N LEU A 273 29.86 -17.80 -3.13
CA LEU A 273 30.24 -19.19 -3.48
C LEU A 273 30.86 -19.26 -4.87
N LEU A 274 30.26 -18.62 -5.89
CA LEU A 274 30.82 -18.56 -7.23
C LEU A 274 32.18 -17.85 -7.26
N SER A 275 32.36 -16.80 -6.48
CA SER A 275 33.67 -16.11 -6.39
C SER A 275 34.72 -16.98 -5.74
N PHE A 276 34.34 -17.72 -4.70
CA PHE A 276 35.25 -18.71 -4.05
C PHE A 276 35.68 -19.83 -5.01
N LEU A 277 34.76 -20.33 -5.81
CA LEU A 277 35.04 -21.37 -6.82
C LEU A 277 35.70 -20.81 -8.10
N HIS A 278 36.12 -19.55 -8.13
CA HIS A 278 36.70 -18.88 -9.31
C HIS A 278 35.82 -18.99 -10.57
N MET A 279 34.49 -19.18 -10.36
CA MET A 279 33.49 -19.29 -11.41
C MET A 279 32.82 -17.95 -11.75
N THR A 280 33.24 -16.83 -11.15
CA THR A 280 32.77 -15.52 -11.54
C THR A 280 33.34 -15.13 -12.89
N PRO A 281 32.52 -14.81 -13.88
CA PRO A 281 33.02 -14.34 -15.15
C PRO A 281 33.60 -12.91 -14.99
N TYR A 282 34.81 -12.69 -15.54
CA TYR A 282 35.33 -11.38 -15.95
C TYR A 282 35.57 -10.26 -14.90
N ARG A 283 36.48 -10.45 -13.93
CA ARG A 283 37.03 -9.33 -13.14
C ARG A 283 38.07 -8.48 -13.89
N ALA A 284 38.79 -9.03 -14.85
CA ALA A 284 39.85 -8.33 -15.57
C ALA A 284 39.31 -7.44 -16.71
N GLU A 285 38.24 -7.87 -17.41
CA GLU A 285 37.65 -7.13 -18.52
C GLU A 285 36.79 -5.95 -18.05
N ASP A 286 36.22 -5.98 -16.82
CA ASP A 286 35.48 -4.88 -16.23
C ASP A 286 36.38 -3.63 -16.10
N LYS A 287 37.64 -3.77 -15.73
CA LYS A 287 38.58 -2.66 -15.64
C LYS A 287 38.93 -2.07 -17.01
N ALA A 288 39.10 -2.93 -18.02
CA ALA A 288 39.43 -2.49 -19.38
C ALA A 288 38.29 -1.72 -20.05
N TYR A 289 37.06 -2.13 -19.83
CA TYR A 289 35.86 -1.40 -20.37
C TYR A 289 35.71 0.01 -19.78
N TYR A 290 36.02 0.17 -18.49
CA TYR A 290 35.99 1.51 -17.83
C TYR A 290 37.20 2.39 -18.13
N SER A 291 38.33 1.80 -18.51
CA SER A 291 39.55 2.53 -18.83
C SER A 291 39.56 3.10 -20.26
N GLY A 292 38.49 2.93 -21.03
CA GLY A 292 38.43 3.42 -22.41
C GLY A 292 39.20 2.56 -23.44
N ASN A 293 39.88 1.49 -23.02
CA ASN A 293 40.66 0.58 -23.91
C ASN A 293 39.83 -0.57 -24.48
N ALA A 294 38.54 -0.34 -24.72
CA ALA A 294 37.60 -1.35 -25.22
C ALA A 294 37.80 -1.79 -26.69
N GLY A 295 38.88 -1.37 -27.34
CA GLY A 295 39.16 -1.60 -28.75
C GLY A 295 39.63 -3.01 -29.15
N GLN A 296 40.10 -3.84 -28.22
CA GLN A 296 40.59 -5.19 -28.53
C GLN A 296 39.79 -6.27 -27.78
N ARG A 297 38.69 -6.71 -28.39
CA ARG A 297 38.03 -7.96 -28.00
C ARG A 297 38.92 -9.16 -28.32
N LEU A 298 39.58 -9.68 -27.33
CA LEU A 298 40.08 -11.04 -27.40
C LEU A 298 38.90 -12.00 -27.39
N THR A 299 38.40 -12.40 -28.55
CA THR A 299 37.39 -13.44 -28.65
C THR A 299 38.06 -14.79 -28.33
N PRO A 300 37.70 -15.40 -27.18
CA PRO A 300 38.28 -16.71 -26.85
C PRO A 300 37.80 -17.74 -27.86
N ARG A 301 38.70 -18.65 -28.29
CA ARG A 301 38.42 -19.73 -29.24
C ARG A 301 38.53 -21.10 -28.54
N GLY A 302 37.76 -22.10 -29.00
CA GLY A 302 37.86 -23.48 -28.55
C GLY A 302 37.39 -23.74 -27.11
N LEU A 303 38.11 -24.54 -26.35
CA LEU A 303 37.79 -24.95 -24.98
C LEU A 303 37.64 -23.76 -24.00
N ASN A 304 38.36 -22.69 -24.24
CA ASN A 304 38.26 -21.47 -23.44
C ASN A 304 36.90 -20.76 -23.65
N LEU A 305 36.36 -20.80 -24.87
CA LEU A 305 35.02 -20.27 -25.17
C LEU A 305 33.94 -21.06 -24.43
N TRP A 306 33.99 -22.39 -24.44
CA TRP A 306 33.05 -23.24 -23.73
C TRP A 306 33.06 -22.98 -22.21
N ARG A 307 34.28 -22.96 -21.60
CA ARG A 307 34.42 -22.63 -20.17
C ARG A 307 33.88 -21.26 -19.80
N GLN A 308 34.08 -20.25 -20.63
CA GLN A 308 33.59 -18.92 -20.42
C GLN A 308 32.04 -18.84 -20.54
N ASN A 309 31.50 -19.55 -21.53
CA ASN A 309 30.05 -19.67 -21.69
C ASN A 309 29.42 -20.37 -20.49
N LEU A 310 30.00 -21.45 -19.99
CA LEU A 310 29.53 -22.15 -18.80
C LEU A 310 29.56 -21.25 -17.56
N LYS A 311 30.64 -20.51 -17.35
CA LYS A 311 30.76 -19.54 -16.24
C LYS A 311 29.68 -18.45 -16.33
N ALA A 312 29.44 -17.94 -17.53
CA ALA A 312 28.39 -16.91 -17.74
C ALA A 312 26.99 -17.47 -17.49
N TRP A 313 26.72 -18.71 -17.95
CA TRP A 313 25.44 -19.39 -17.65
C TRP A 313 25.23 -19.57 -16.16
N LEU A 314 26.20 -20.09 -15.44
CA LEU A 314 26.11 -20.24 -13.98
C LEU A 314 25.93 -18.92 -13.27
N TYR A 315 26.61 -17.87 -13.71
CA TYR A 315 26.44 -16.53 -13.16
C TYR A 315 25.01 -16.01 -13.36
N TYR A 316 24.46 -16.06 -14.58
CA TYR A 316 23.09 -15.58 -14.83
C TYR A 316 22.05 -16.43 -14.13
N LEU A 317 22.28 -17.74 -14.00
CA LEU A 317 21.42 -18.62 -13.24
C LEU A 317 21.41 -18.24 -11.75
N THR A 318 22.56 -17.97 -11.14
CA THR A 318 22.61 -17.54 -9.73
C THR A 318 21.97 -16.17 -9.52
N VAL A 319 22.14 -15.23 -10.46
CA VAL A 319 21.43 -13.94 -10.43
C VAL A 319 19.93 -14.18 -10.52
N ALA A 320 19.48 -15.05 -11.39
CA ALA A 320 18.06 -15.38 -11.52
C ALA A 320 17.50 -16.02 -10.23
N VAL A 321 18.19 -17.01 -9.66
CA VAL A 321 17.79 -17.64 -8.39
C VAL A 321 17.70 -16.60 -7.27
N GLU A 322 18.69 -15.71 -7.16
CA GLU A 322 18.68 -14.61 -6.19
C GLU A 322 17.47 -13.70 -6.41
N LEU A 323 17.16 -13.28 -7.63
CA LEU A 323 16.03 -12.41 -7.95
C LEU A 323 14.70 -13.11 -7.68
N TRP A 324 14.55 -14.40 -8.02
CA TRP A 324 13.37 -15.19 -7.69
C TRP A 324 13.18 -15.29 -6.17
N PHE A 325 14.26 -15.53 -5.42
CA PHE A 325 14.21 -15.58 -3.96
C PHE A 325 13.75 -14.22 -3.37
N ARG A 326 14.32 -13.11 -3.86
CA ARG A 326 13.86 -11.76 -3.47
C ARG A 326 12.39 -11.54 -3.80
N TYR A 327 11.96 -11.95 -4.98
CA TYR A 327 10.56 -11.80 -5.37
C TYR A 327 9.62 -12.57 -4.43
N PHE A 328 9.91 -13.84 -4.16
CA PHE A 328 9.09 -14.67 -3.27
C PHE A 328 9.11 -14.19 -1.82
N LYS A 329 10.26 -13.72 -1.33
CA LYS A 329 10.42 -13.25 0.05
C LYS A 329 9.93 -11.83 0.28
N LEU A 330 10.22 -10.89 -0.62
CA LEU A 330 10.02 -9.46 -0.39
C LEU A 330 8.80 -8.87 -1.14
N VAL A 331 8.41 -9.44 -2.27
CA VAL A 331 7.37 -8.87 -3.14
C VAL A 331 6.06 -9.64 -3.01
N LEU A 332 6.10 -10.93 -3.28
CA LEU A 332 4.89 -11.76 -3.37
C LEU A 332 4.01 -11.72 -2.10
N PRO A 333 4.55 -11.78 -0.86
CA PRO A 333 3.73 -11.69 0.34
C PRO A 333 3.02 -10.33 0.49
N LYS A 334 3.65 -9.26 0.01
CA LYS A 334 3.08 -7.91 0.02
C LYS A 334 1.97 -7.77 -1.03
N LEU A 335 2.21 -8.28 -2.24
CA LEU A 335 1.17 -8.32 -3.28
C LEU A 335 -0.05 -9.15 -2.85
N ARG A 336 0.16 -10.26 -2.14
CA ARG A 336 -0.92 -11.07 -1.58
C ARG A 336 -1.73 -10.33 -0.50
N GLN A 337 -1.10 -9.40 0.21
CA GLN A 337 -1.76 -8.52 1.20
C GLN A 337 -2.48 -7.31 0.57
N GLY A 338 -2.48 -7.17 -0.76
CA GLY A 338 -3.10 -6.04 -1.45
C GLY A 338 -2.28 -4.74 -1.38
N ARG A 339 -0.96 -4.83 -1.14
CA ARG A 339 -0.10 -3.64 -1.08
C ARG A 339 0.38 -3.22 -2.46
N ILE A 340 0.65 -1.94 -2.62
CA ILE A 340 1.40 -1.43 -3.78
C ILE A 340 2.89 -1.61 -3.48
N VAL A 341 3.59 -2.32 -4.36
CA VAL A 341 5.03 -2.52 -4.26
C VAL A 341 5.71 -1.66 -5.33
N LEU A 342 6.48 -0.67 -4.90
CA LEU A 342 7.32 0.16 -5.75
C LEU A 342 8.71 -0.47 -5.79
N ALA A 343 9.12 -0.97 -6.95
CA ALA A 343 10.41 -1.61 -7.13
C ALA A 343 11.42 -0.64 -7.77
N ASP A 344 12.55 -0.42 -7.08
CA ASP A 344 13.73 0.22 -7.68
C ASP A 344 14.50 -0.84 -8.45
N ARG A 345 14.57 -0.68 -9.76
CA ARG A 345 15.13 -1.60 -10.74
C ARG A 345 14.37 -2.93 -10.86
N TYR A 346 14.73 -3.71 -11.86
CA TYR A 346 14.12 -5.01 -12.15
C TYR A 346 15.09 -5.90 -12.90
N ILE A 347 14.68 -7.17 -13.12
CA ILE A 347 15.48 -8.11 -13.92
C ILE A 347 15.82 -7.58 -15.32
N TYR A 348 15.01 -6.65 -15.86
CA TYR A 348 15.23 -6.06 -17.19
C TYR A 348 16.53 -5.28 -17.31
N ASP A 349 17.14 -4.85 -16.20
CA ASP A 349 18.48 -4.25 -16.20
C ASP A 349 19.57 -5.23 -16.69
N LEU A 350 19.29 -6.54 -16.68
CA LEU A 350 20.18 -7.51 -17.32
C LEU A 350 20.32 -7.27 -18.83
N LEU A 351 19.33 -6.67 -19.47
CA LEU A 351 19.34 -6.40 -20.92
C LEU A 351 20.13 -5.15 -21.28
N VAL A 352 20.37 -4.26 -20.32
CA VAL A 352 21.09 -3.00 -20.56
C VAL A 352 22.58 -3.17 -20.67
N GLY A 353 23.13 -4.29 -20.21
CA GLY A 353 24.59 -4.52 -20.20
C GLY A 353 25.35 -3.59 -19.27
N TYR A 354 24.67 -3.05 -18.26
CA TYR A 354 25.19 -2.05 -17.35
C TYR A 354 26.41 -2.53 -16.55
N LYS A 355 27.44 -1.74 -16.54
CA LYS A 355 28.69 -1.78 -15.75
C LYS A 355 29.78 -2.75 -16.18
N SER A 356 29.58 -3.82 -16.93
CA SER A 356 30.67 -4.76 -17.13
C SER A 356 30.64 -5.63 -18.39
N ARG A 357 29.65 -5.48 -19.29
CA ARG A 357 29.56 -6.40 -20.42
C ARG A 357 28.96 -5.76 -21.67
N PRO A 358 29.47 -6.15 -22.87
CA PRO A 358 28.85 -5.78 -24.12
C PRO A 358 27.37 -6.19 -24.13
N MET A 359 26.47 -5.33 -24.64
CA MET A 359 25.03 -5.57 -24.68
C MET A 359 24.63 -6.89 -25.38
N ASP A 360 25.44 -7.38 -26.28
CA ASP A 360 25.17 -8.57 -27.11
C ASP A 360 25.61 -9.87 -26.47
N TYR A 361 26.34 -9.82 -25.36
CA TYR A 361 26.91 -11.03 -24.76
C TYR A 361 25.84 -11.81 -24.00
N HIS A 362 25.64 -13.08 -24.42
CA HIS A 362 24.60 -13.96 -23.86
C HIS A 362 23.18 -13.35 -23.86
N TRP A 363 22.84 -12.59 -24.91
CA TRP A 363 21.53 -11.98 -25.09
C TRP A 363 20.38 -12.97 -24.91
N ASN A 364 20.48 -14.14 -25.51
CA ASN A 364 19.41 -15.15 -25.46
C ASN A 364 19.07 -15.61 -24.06
N ILE A 365 20.06 -15.91 -23.21
CA ILE A 365 19.80 -16.33 -21.83
C ILE A 365 19.23 -15.19 -20.99
N ARG A 366 19.77 -13.98 -21.13
CA ARG A 366 19.26 -12.81 -20.41
C ARG A 366 17.81 -12.53 -20.79
N HIS A 367 17.50 -12.59 -22.06
CA HIS A 367 16.16 -12.38 -22.59
C HIS A 367 15.20 -13.48 -22.11
N TRP A 368 15.61 -14.73 -22.15
CA TRP A 368 14.83 -15.86 -21.63
C TRP A 368 14.53 -15.71 -20.14
N LEU A 369 15.52 -15.37 -19.30
CA LEU A 369 15.32 -15.11 -17.88
C LEU A 369 14.34 -13.97 -17.62
N CYS A 370 14.42 -12.89 -18.41
CA CYS A 370 13.47 -11.78 -18.30
C CYS A 370 12.04 -12.18 -18.68
N ARG A 371 11.87 -13.10 -19.64
CA ARG A 371 10.54 -13.57 -20.08
C ARG A 371 9.84 -14.45 -19.07
N ILE A 372 10.56 -15.31 -18.36
CA ILE A 372 10.00 -16.22 -17.36
C ILE A 372 9.76 -15.54 -16.01
N TYR A 373 10.42 -14.40 -15.76
CA TYR A 373 10.28 -13.67 -14.51
C TYR A 373 8.90 -13.01 -14.41
N PRO A 374 8.31 -12.86 -13.19
CA PRO A 374 6.97 -12.29 -13.03
C PRO A 374 6.85 -10.90 -13.64
N ARG A 375 5.83 -10.69 -14.48
CA ARG A 375 5.60 -9.38 -15.12
C ARG A 375 5.03 -8.37 -14.12
N PRO A 376 5.55 -7.11 -14.08
CA PRO A 376 4.96 -6.02 -13.33
C PRO A 376 3.61 -5.59 -13.90
N HIS A 377 2.81 -4.89 -13.09
CA HIS A 377 1.58 -4.26 -13.57
C HIS A 377 1.85 -2.97 -14.34
N LEU A 378 2.93 -2.27 -13.96
CA LEU A 378 3.40 -1.06 -14.61
C LEU A 378 4.93 -1.03 -14.55
N THR A 379 5.57 -0.79 -15.69
CA THR A 379 7.02 -0.59 -15.78
C THR A 379 7.30 0.79 -16.35
N LEU A 380 7.90 1.66 -15.54
CA LEU A 380 8.26 3.02 -15.90
C LEU A 380 9.75 3.11 -16.18
N LEU A 381 10.10 3.56 -17.36
CA LEU A 381 11.45 3.98 -17.71
C LEU A 381 11.56 5.49 -17.47
N LEU A 382 12.33 5.85 -16.45
CA LEU A 382 12.65 7.23 -16.18
C LEU A 382 13.71 7.70 -17.17
N ASP A 383 13.34 8.65 -17.99
CA ASP A 383 14.17 9.18 -19.06
C ASP A 383 14.47 10.67 -18.86
N ALA A 384 15.69 11.06 -19.18
CA ALA A 384 16.13 12.44 -19.27
C ALA A 384 17.29 12.53 -20.29
N PRO A 385 17.58 13.70 -20.85
CA PRO A 385 18.76 13.91 -21.68
C PRO A 385 20.05 13.47 -20.97
N PRO A 386 20.99 12.80 -21.67
CA PRO A 386 22.23 12.31 -21.08
C PRO A 386 23.04 13.38 -20.34
N GLU A 387 23.00 14.62 -20.84
CA GLU A 387 23.68 15.80 -20.24
C GLU A 387 23.07 16.14 -18.88
N VAL A 388 21.74 16.05 -18.75
CA VAL A 388 21.01 16.31 -17.50
C VAL A 388 21.35 15.23 -16.48
N ILE A 389 21.37 13.96 -16.88
CA ILE A 389 21.71 12.84 -16.01
C ILE A 389 23.17 12.96 -15.56
N HIS A 390 24.09 13.26 -16.48
CA HIS A 390 25.51 13.44 -16.17
C HIS A 390 25.74 14.58 -15.16
N ARG A 391 25.06 15.71 -15.35
CA ARG A 391 25.14 16.85 -14.41
C ARG A 391 24.66 16.47 -13.00
N ARG A 392 23.60 15.65 -12.90
CA ARG A 392 23.07 15.17 -11.61
C ARG A 392 23.97 14.14 -10.95
N LYS A 393 24.59 13.27 -11.75
CA LYS A 393 25.47 12.19 -11.26
C LYS A 393 26.55 11.85 -12.28
N PRO A 394 27.75 12.42 -12.19
CA PRO A 394 28.82 12.29 -13.18
C PRO A 394 29.59 10.96 -13.05
N GLN A 395 28.89 9.83 -12.97
CA GLN A 395 29.50 8.50 -12.88
C GLN A 395 29.78 7.87 -14.25
N LEU A 396 28.98 8.23 -15.24
CA LEU A 396 29.10 7.79 -16.64
C LEU A 396 29.25 9.01 -17.54
N SER A 397 30.01 8.90 -18.62
CA SER A 397 30.07 9.95 -19.63
C SER A 397 28.74 10.12 -20.35
N VAL A 398 28.53 11.27 -20.98
CA VAL A 398 27.35 11.56 -21.80
C VAL A 398 27.17 10.49 -22.88
N ALA A 399 28.25 10.07 -23.55
CA ALA A 399 28.20 9.00 -24.57
C ALA A 399 27.78 7.65 -23.99
N GLN A 400 28.27 7.28 -22.79
CA GLN A 400 27.85 6.05 -22.11
C GLN A 400 26.38 6.12 -21.70
N LEU A 401 25.89 7.24 -21.21
CA LEU A 401 24.48 7.47 -20.86
C LEU A 401 23.59 7.37 -22.10
N ALA A 402 24.00 7.93 -23.23
CA ALA A 402 23.31 7.79 -24.52
C ALA A 402 23.20 6.32 -24.95
N ALA A 403 24.29 5.55 -24.80
CA ALA A 403 24.29 4.11 -25.11
C ALA A 403 23.34 3.32 -24.18
N VAL A 404 23.33 3.61 -22.87
CA VAL A 404 22.39 3.01 -21.91
C VAL A 404 20.95 3.34 -22.26
N ARG A 405 20.67 4.59 -22.63
CA ARG A 405 19.35 5.04 -23.08
C ARG A 405 18.87 4.29 -24.31
N GLN A 406 19.76 4.15 -25.31
CA GLN A 406 19.47 3.38 -26.53
C GLN A 406 19.23 1.89 -26.21
N ALA A 407 19.98 1.32 -25.26
CA ALA A 407 19.76 -0.05 -24.81
C ALA A 407 18.36 -0.27 -24.25
N TYR A 408 17.84 0.64 -23.40
CA TYR A 408 16.46 0.57 -22.92
C TYR A 408 15.44 0.69 -24.07
N ALA A 409 15.70 1.55 -25.04
CA ALA A 409 14.84 1.71 -26.22
C ALA A 409 14.68 0.42 -27.02
N ASN A 410 15.75 -0.37 -27.17
CA ASN A 410 15.77 -1.60 -27.96
C ASN A 410 14.86 -2.71 -27.41
N PHE A 411 14.53 -2.72 -26.13
CA PHE A 411 13.62 -3.72 -25.53
C PHE A 411 12.37 -3.12 -24.91
N ARG A 412 12.07 -1.85 -25.22
CA ARG A 412 10.91 -1.14 -24.70
C ARG A 412 9.61 -1.88 -24.99
N GLU A 413 9.36 -2.23 -26.24
CA GLU A 413 8.11 -2.84 -26.70
C GLU A 413 7.88 -4.25 -26.11
N PRO A 414 8.84 -5.18 -26.14
CA PRO A 414 8.65 -6.53 -25.61
C PRO A 414 8.26 -6.59 -24.12
N TYR A 415 8.64 -5.57 -23.34
CA TYR A 415 8.38 -5.49 -21.91
C TYR A 415 7.43 -4.36 -21.50
N ALA A 416 6.76 -3.72 -22.46
CA ALA A 416 5.77 -2.67 -22.27
C ALA A 416 6.27 -1.53 -21.36
N LEU A 417 7.53 -1.08 -21.59
CA LEU A 417 8.11 0.04 -20.84
C LEU A 417 7.42 1.35 -21.21
N LYS A 418 6.89 2.03 -20.23
CA LYS A 418 6.31 3.36 -20.38
C LYS A 418 7.34 4.41 -19.99
N ILE A 419 7.57 5.40 -20.86
CA ILE A 419 8.53 6.46 -20.61
C ILE A 419 7.89 7.50 -19.69
N LEU A 420 8.65 7.96 -18.71
CA LEU A 420 8.30 9.08 -17.84
C LEU A 420 9.45 10.07 -17.87
N ASP A 421 9.19 11.28 -18.34
CA ASP A 421 10.20 12.35 -18.41
C ASP A 421 10.55 12.86 -17.02
N THR A 422 11.83 12.83 -16.72
CA THR A 422 12.39 13.32 -15.45
C THR A 422 13.38 14.46 -15.67
N SER A 423 13.41 15.06 -16.85
CA SER A 423 14.24 16.22 -17.16
C SER A 423 13.75 17.50 -16.46
N VAL A 424 12.47 17.56 -16.15
CA VAL A 424 11.73 18.63 -15.48
C VAL A 424 11.75 18.49 -13.95
N SER A 425 10.90 19.23 -13.24
CA SER A 425 10.77 19.15 -11.79
C SER A 425 10.10 17.82 -11.35
N VAL A 426 10.33 17.44 -10.09
CA VAL A 426 9.74 16.22 -9.52
C VAL A 426 8.22 16.34 -9.47
N GLU A 427 7.70 17.51 -9.16
CA GLU A 427 6.27 17.83 -9.09
C GLU A 427 5.60 17.56 -10.43
N LYS A 428 6.17 18.08 -11.51
CA LYS A 428 5.67 17.85 -12.88
C LYS A 428 5.74 16.37 -13.26
N THR A 429 6.82 15.70 -12.91
CA THR A 429 6.96 14.25 -13.15
C THR A 429 5.87 13.45 -12.41
N VAL A 430 5.49 13.86 -11.19
CA VAL A 430 4.41 13.23 -10.43
C VAL A 430 3.05 13.51 -11.06
N VAL A 431 2.80 14.72 -11.50
CA VAL A 431 1.56 15.08 -12.25
C VAL A 431 1.45 14.24 -13.52
N ASP A 432 2.50 14.13 -14.31
CA ASP A 432 2.54 13.29 -15.51
C ASP A 432 2.29 11.81 -15.18
N PHE A 433 2.82 11.33 -14.07
CA PHE A 433 2.53 9.98 -13.58
C PHE A 433 1.04 9.82 -13.21
N GLU A 434 0.48 10.75 -12.46
CA GLU A 434 -0.93 10.70 -12.06
C GLU A 434 -1.85 10.77 -13.28
N GLN A 435 -1.62 11.69 -14.21
CA GLN A 435 -2.42 11.85 -15.42
C GLN A 435 -2.42 10.59 -16.32
N ASN A 436 -1.27 9.93 -16.45
CA ASN A 436 -1.12 8.83 -17.41
C ASN A 436 -1.34 7.44 -16.82
N TYR A 437 -1.10 7.22 -15.52
CA TYR A 437 -1.03 5.87 -14.94
C TYR A 437 -1.88 5.66 -13.68
N LEU A 438 -2.34 6.72 -13.01
CA LEU A 438 -3.13 6.59 -11.78
C LEU A 438 -4.40 5.79 -12.03
N GLU A 439 -5.12 6.09 -13.10
CA GLU A 439 -6.36 5.42 -13.47
C GLU A 439 -6.18 3.92 -13.66
N GLN A 440 -5.12 3.49 -14.34
CA GLN A 440 -4.79 2.08 -14.52
C GLN A 440 -4.53 1.38 -13.18
N ILE A 441 -3.84 2.06 -12.26
CA ILE A 441 -3.51 1.52 -10.93
C ILE A 441 -4.77 1.37 -10.09
N LEU A 442 -5.62 2.39 -10.04
CA LEU A 442 -6.87 2.37 -9.28
C LEU A 442 -7.85 1.32 -9.79
N THR A 443 -8.00 1.22 -11.11
CA THR A 443 -8.83 0.18 -11.75
C THR A 443 -8.34 -1.23 -11.38
N GLN A 444 -7.03 -1.46 -11.35
CA GLN A 444 -6.48 -2.75 -10.95
C GLN A 444 -6.73 -3.06 -9.48
N ILE A 445 -6.62 -2.06 -8.59
CA ILE A 445 -6.91 -2.21 -7.15
C ILE A 445 -8.40 -2.52 -6.95
N GLU A 446 -9.28 -1.77 -7.59
CA GLU A 446 -10.74 -1.98 -7.52
C GLU A 446 -11.14 -3.38 -7.99
N LYS A 447 -10.61 -3.84 -9.14
CA LYS A 447 -10.82 -5.20 -9.64
C LYS A 447 -10.42 -6.27 -8.62
N TYR A 448 -9.35 -6.04 -7.87
CA TYR A 448 -8.95 -6.96 -6.80
C TYR A 448 -9.85 -6.87 -5.57
N ALA A 449 -10.34 -5.68 -5.22
CA ALA A 449 -11.27 -5.49 -4.13
C ALA A 449 -12.64 -6.14 -4.41
N GLN A 450 -13.13 -6.07 -5.64
CA GLN A 450 -14.41 -6.67 -6.06
C GLN A 450 -14.39 -8.21 -6.11
N ARG A 451 -13.27 -8.84 -6.49
CA ARG A 451 -13.14 -10.32 -6.57
C ARG A 451 -13.21 -11.04 -5.23
N GLN A 452 -13.41 -10.33 -4.15
CA GLN A 452 -13.35 -10.88 -2.78
C GLN A 452 -14.75 -11.12 -2.16
N ASN A 453 -15.80 -10.78 -2.88
CA ASN A 453 -17.18 -11.02 -2.47
C ASN A 453 -17.66 -12.41 -2.87
#